data_bb47032c704ae1b7571806da8c47aaeb
#
_entry.id   bb47032c704ae1b7571806da8c47aaeb
#
_cell.length_a   1.000
_cell.length_b   1.000
_cell.length_c   1.000
_cell.angle_alpha   90.00
_cell.angle_beta   90.00
_cell.angle_gamma   90.00
#
_symmetry.space_group_name_H-M   'P 1'
#
loop_
_entity.id
_entity.type
_entity.pdbx_description
1 polymer ?
#
loop_
_entity_poly.entity_id
_entity_poly.type
_entity_poly.pdbx_seq_one_letter_code
_entity_poly.pdbx_strand_id
1 'polypeptide(L)'
;MSNSHAGTPAHYSALPASGHRASWKHVVEPHSSHVDLLWENEGWTANGVLGSENAHFVIRMSAMWVVQQFLLFRDMDEPDLWLATDGHGRWGEMNGDHRTELDGCIDIDLPGTPFTNSILIHRLPLHVGHSSTQNVITINTETLGVTVVPQMYTRIDTHRWQYISLLQNKTVEVSVDEFGFVIDEPGAFSRAD
;
A
#
# COMPACT_ATOMS: atom_id res chain seq x y z
N MET A 1 24.73 -26.46 -19.85
CA MET A 1 24.44 -26.28 -18.44
C MET A 1 24.33 -24.76 -18.21
N SER A 2 23.13 -24.25 -18.23
CA SER A 2 22.87 -22.80 -18.12
C SER A 2 22.71 -22.47 -16.63
N ASN A 3 23.72 -21.81 -16.05
CA ASN A 3 23.60 -21.24 -14.70
C ASN A 3 22.64 -20.06 -14.76
N SER A 4 21.38 -20.29 -14.42
CA SER A 4 20.48 -19.22 -14.09
C SER A 4 20.95 -18.61 -12.77
N HIS A 5 21.62 -17.47 -12.84
CA HIS A 5 21.83 -16.62 -11.68
C HIS A 5 20.44 -16.17 -11.21
N ALA A 6 19.90 -16.84 -10.21
CA ALA A 6 18.79 -16.32 -9.45
C ALA A 6 19.30 -15.04 -8.75
N GLY A 7 19.00 -13.89 -9.32
CA GLY A 7 19.34 -12.61 -8.72
C GLY A 7 18.75 -12.53 -7.32
N THR A 8 19.47 -11.90 -6.39
CA THR A 8 18.96 -11.65 -5.04
C THR A 8 17.75 -10.69 -5.13
N PRO A 9 16.66 -10.91 -4.35
CA PRO A 9 15.61 -9.91 -4.25
C PRO A 9 16.23 -8.57 -3.85
N ALA A 10 15.75 -7.45 -4.42
CA ALA A 10 16.30 -6.18 -4.00
C ALA A 10 15.84 -5.89 -2.57
N HIS A 11 16.80 -5.59 -1.76
CA HIS A 11 16.57 -5.00 -0.47
C HIS A 11 16.64 -3.49 -0.66
N TYR A 12 15.59 -2.77 -0.28
CA TYR A 12 15.62 -1.34 -0.13
C TYR A 12 16.48 -0.95 1.07
N SER A 13 16.95 0.29 1.11
CA SER A 13 17.67 0.83 2.26
C SER A 13 16.79 0.76 3.51
N ALA A 14 17.42 0.46 4.66
CA ALA A 14 16.71 0.46 5.93
C ALA A 14 16.19 1.85 6.25
N LEU A 15 14.94 1.91 6.70
CA LEU A 15 14.34 3.16 7.14
C LEU A 15 15.03 3.67 8.41
N PRO A 16 15.11 5.02 8.58
CA PRO A 16 15.65 5.61 9.80
C PRO A 16 14.86 5.18 11.04
N ALA A 17 15.54 4.98 12.15
CA ALA A 17 14.90 4.65 13.44
C ALA A 17 13.93 5.74 13.94
N SER A 18 14.13 7.00 13.48
CA SER A 18 13.24 8.13 13.78
C SER A 18 11.94 8.10 12.99
N GLY A 19 11.75 7.13 12.11
CA GLY A 19 10.64 7.07 11.17
C GLY A 19 10.96 7.65 9.81
N HIS A 20 9.98 7.65 8.93
CA HIS A 20 10.08 8.16 7.57
C HIS A 20 8.81 8.91 7.19
N ARG A 21 8.97 10.05 6.53
CA ARG A 21 7.85 10.82 5.98
C ARG A 21 7.93 10.84 4.48
N ALA A 22 6.77 10.69 3.83
CA ALA A 22 6.64 10.82 2.40
C ALA A 22 5.37 11.61 2.05
N SER A 23 5.47 12.47 1.05
CA SER A 23 4.37 13.33 0.61
C SER A 23 4.22 13.29 -0.90
N TRP A 24 2.99 13.37 -1.37
CA TRP A 24 2.67 13.36 -2.80
C TRP A 24 1.67 14.44 -3.15
N LYS A 25 1.79 14.97 -4.36
CA LYS A 25 0.80 15.86 -4.99
C LYS A 25 0.12 15.11 -6.12
N HIS A 26 -1.19 15.26 -6.22
CA HIS A 26 -1.91 14.81 -7.40
C HIS A 26 -1.56 15.73 -8.58
N VAL A 27 -1.29 15.14 -9.75
CA VAL A 27 -0.73 15.91 -10.90
C VAL A 27 -1.77 16.77 -11.61
N VAL A 28 -3.06 16.48 -11.44
CA VAL A 28 -4.17 17.19 -12.09
C VAL A 28 -4.99 17.98 -11.08
N GLU A 29 -5.31 17.37 -9.95
CA GLU A 29 -6.20 17.95 -8.94
C GLU A 29 -5.42 18.64 -7.82
N PRO A 30 -5.97 19.71 -7.20
CA PRO A 30 -5.26 20.49 -6.20
C PRO A 30 -5.25 19.82 -4.81
N HIS A 31 -4.96 18.54 -4.74
CA HIS A 31 -4.85 17.83 -3.47
C HIS A 31 -3.52 17.10 -3.31
N SER A 32 -3.22 16.77 -2.09
CA SER A 32 -2.00 16.06 -1.70
C SER A 32 -2.30 14.97 -0.69
N SER A 33 -1.43 13.99 -0.61
CA SER A 33 -1.42 13.01 0.47
C SER A 33 -0.05 12.99 1.14
N HIS A 34 0.00 12.60 2.39
CA HIS A 34 1.25 12.32 3.08
C HIS A 34 1.10 11.18 4.06
N VAL A 35 2.21 10.60 4.43
CA VAL A 35 2.30 9.54 5.44
C VAL A 35 3.50 9.78 6.34
N ASP A 36 3.30 9.60 7.64
CA ASP A 36 4.33 9.47 8.65
C ASP A 36 4.40 7.99 9.07
N LEU A 37 5.53 7.36 8.81
CA LEU A 37 5.77 5.96 9.13
C LEU A 37 6.68 5.86 10.34
N LEU A 38 6.24 5.12 11.37
CA LEU A 38 6.97 4.92 12.61
C LEU A 38 7.16 3.43 12.89
N TRP A 39 8.32 3.09 13.45
CA TRP A 39 8.56 1.76 13.99
C TRP A 39 8.10 1.70 15.44
N GLU A 40 7.09 0.90 15.73
CA GLU A 40 6.55 0.71 17.07
C GLU A 40 5.89 -0.68 17.21
N ASN A 41 5.89 -1.23 18.42
CA ASN A 41 5.27 -2.52 18.72
C ASN A 41 5.72 -3.65 17.77
N GLU A 42 7.02 -3.70 17.46
CA GLU A 42 7.65 -4.71 16.58
C GLU A 42 7.12 -4.71 15.14
N GLY A 43 6.60 -3.58 14.68
CA GLY A 43 6.06 -3.40 13.34
C GLY A 43 6.07 -1.95 12.88
N TRP A 44 5.39 -1.67 11.80
CA TRP A 44 5.26 -0.34 11.22
C TRP A 44 3.86 0.22 11.43
N THR A 45 3.76 1.46 11.87
CA THR A 45 2.52 2.22 11.91
C THR A 45 2.64 3.39 10.93
N ALA A 46 1.76 3.43 9.95
CA ALA A 46 1.63 4.53 9.00
C ALA A 46 0.42 5.38 9.39
N ASN A 47 0.67 6.66 9.68
CA ASN A 47 -0.38 7.68 9.87
C ASN A 47 -0.39 8.58 8.65
N GLY A 48 -1.49 8.64 7.94
CA GLY A 48 -1.57 9.38 6.70
C GLY A 48 -2.79 10.27 6.57
N VAL A 49 -2.71 11.21 5.63
CA VAL A 49 -3.78 12.15 5.29
C VAL A 49 -4.04 12.07 3.79
N LEU A 50 -5.31 12.04 3.42
CA LEU A 50 -5.80 12.15 2.06
C LEU A 50 -6.44 13.53 1.91
N GLY A 51 -5.74 14.43 1.23
CA GLY A 51 -6.15 15.83 1.17
C GLY A 51 -7.39 16.10 0.32
N SER A 52 -7.74 15.20 -0.62
CA SER A 52 -8.95 15.34 -1.44
C SER A 52 -10.24 15.23 -0.63
N GLU A 53 -10.23 14.44 0.44
CA GLU A 53 -11.41 14.10 1.23
C GLU A 53 -11.29 14.51 2.69
N ASN A 54 -10.20 15.22 3.02
CA ASN A 54 -9.87 15.57 4.40
C ASN A 54 -9.94 14.36 5.35
N ALA A 55 -9.49 13.20 4.86
CA ALA A 55 -9.53 11.94 5.55
C ALA A 55 -8.17 11.59 6.14
N HIS A 56 -8.18 10.99 7.33
CA HIS A 56 -7.00 10.43 7.98
C HIS A 56 -7.08 8.91 7.94
N PHE A 57 -5.95 8.26 7.75
CA PHE A 57 -5.87 6.81 7.86
C PHE A 57 -4.74 6.37 8.77
N VAL A 58 -4.92 5.20 9.38
CA VAL A 58 -3.88 4.49 10.12
C VAL A 58 -3.78 3.09 9.55
N ILE A 59 -2.56 2.68 9.14
CA ILE A 59 -2.27 1.31 8.74
C ILE A 59 -1.21 0.76 9.67
N ARG A 60 -1.52 -0.35 10.36
CA ARG A 60 -0.55 -1.11 11.14
C ARG A 60 -0.11 -2.33 10.36
N MET A 61 1.19 -2.55 10.33
CA MET A 61 1.83 -3.63 9.57
C MET A 61 2.85 -4.34 10.44
N SER A 62 3.07 -5.61 10.14
CA SER A 62 4.19 -6.36 10.73
C SER A 62 5.54 -5.81 10.23
N ALA A 63 6.64 -6.31 10.83
CA ALA A 63 8.01 -6.04 10.34
C ALA A 63 8.22 -6.41 8.86
N MET A 64 7.40 -7.34 8.33
CA MET A 64 7.44 -7.83 6.95
C MET A 64 6.41 -7.12 6.05
N TRP A 65 5.92 -5.96 6.48
CA TRP A 65 4.95 -5.16 5.72
C TRP A 65 3.61 -5.84 5.45
N VAL A 66 3.26 -6.86 6.21
CA VAL A 66 1.93 -7.49 6.18
C VAL A 66 0.96 -6.61 6.93
N VAL A 67 -0.11 -6.17 6.27
CA VAL A 67 -1.14 -5.33 6.91
C VAL A 67 -1.87 -6.13 7.97
N GLN A 68 -1.99 -5.55 9.17
CA GLN A 68 -2.66 -6.14 10.33
C GLN A 68 -3.93 -5.40 10.71
N GLN A 69 -3.95 -4.09 10.50
CA GLN A 69 -5.07 -3.24 10.84
C GLN A 69 -5.14 -2.02 9.92
N PHE A 70 -6.34 -1.61 9.60
CA PHE A 70 -6.64 -0.39 8.86
C PHE A 70 -7.76 0.39 9.55
N LEU A 71 -7.56 1.70 9.71
CA LEU A 71 -8.56 2.64 10.21
C LEU A 71 -8.66 3.81 9.24
N LEU A 72 -9.88 4.27 9.01
CA LEU A 72 -10.17 5.49 8.24
C LEU A 72 -11.06 6.42 9.06
N PHE A 73 -10.67 7.68 9.12
CA PHE A 73 -11.38 8.75 9.82
C PHE A 73 -11.66 9.87 8.82
N ARG A 74 -12.88 10.42 8.82
CA ARG A 74 -13.26 11.54 7.95
C ARG A 74 -13.64 12.78 8.74
N ASP A 75 -14.70 12.70 9.54
CA ASP A 75 -15.26 13.86 10.22
C ASP A 75 -15.30 13.73 11.75
N MET A 76 -14.95 12.57 12.31
CA MET A 76 -15.09 12.25 13.72
C MET A 76 -13.78 11.69 14.31
N ASP A 77 -13.67 11.73 15.62
CA ASP A 77 -12.55 11.14 16.36
C ASP A 77 -12.59 9.59 16.36
N GLU A 78 -13.78 9.02 16.10
CA GLU A 78 -13.94 7.58 15.93
C GLU A 78 -13.78 7.19 14.46
N PRO A 79 -13.18 6.02 14.15
CA PRO A 79 -13.01 5.60 12.77
C PRO A 79 -14.34 5.29 12.09
N ASP A 80 -14.54 5.83 10.88
CA ASP A 80 -15.67 5.49 10.00
C ASP A 80 -15.56 4.07 9.45
N LEU A 81 -14.33 3.58 9.26
CA LEU A 81 -14.04 2.21 8.85
C LEU A 81 -12.90 1.66 9.68
N TRP A 82 -13.09 0.46 10.21
CA TRP A 82 -12.09 -0.28 10.94
C TRP A 82 -12.04 -1.73 10.44
N LEU A 83 -10.89 -2.15 9.97
CA LEU A 83 -10.63 -3.52 9.53
C LEU A 83 -9.40 -4.05 10.24
N ALA A 84 -9.44 -5.29 10.69
CA ALA A 84 -8.28 -5.97 11.23
C ALA A 84 -8.24 -7.43 10.77
N THR A 85 -7.03 -7.99 10.72
CA THR A 85 -6.81 -9.38 10.33
C THR A 85 -6.10 -10.15 11.44
N ASP A 86 -6.33 -11.46 11.46
CA ASP A 86 -5.61 -12.40 12.32
C ASP A 86 -4.18 -12.70 11.83
N GLY A 87 -3.74 -12.03 10.74
CA GLY A 87 -2.44 -12.25 10.11
C GLY A 87 -2.39 -13.47 9.19
N HIS A 88 -3.50 -14.20 9.05
CA HIS A 88 -3.64 -15.39 8.18
C HIS A 88 -4.65 -15.15 7.04
N GLY A 89 -5.01 -13.87 6.81
CA GLY A 89 -5.92 -13.47 5.75
C GLY A 89 -7.40 -13.56 6.12
N ARG A 90 -7.74 -13.68 7.40
CA ARG A 90 -9.12 -13.58 7.89
C ARG A 90 -9.35 -12.16 8.42
N TRP A 91 -10.32 -11.46 7.87
CA TRP A 91 -10.62 -10.08 8.19
C TRP A 91 -11.90 -9.92 9.00
N GLY A 92 -11.92 -8.94 9.88
CA GLY A 92 -13.08 -8.59 10.69
C GLY A 92 -13.18 -7.09 10.97
N GLU A 93 -14.33 -6.70 11.50
CA GLU A 93 -14.64 -5.34 11.93
C GLU A 93 -14.51 -5.17 13.45
N MET A 94 -14.60 -3.92 13.94
CA MET A 94 -14.48 -3.59 15.36
C MET A 94 -15.49 -4.34 16.25
N ASN A 95 -16.69 -4.56 15.74
CA ASN A 95 -17.77 -5.29 16.43
C ASN A 95 -17.53 -6.82 16.47
N GLY A 96 -16.48 -7.31 15.83
CA GLY A 96 -16.12 -8.72 15.74
C GLY A 96 -16.76 -9.47 14.55
N ASP A 97 -17.50 -8.76 13.70
CA ASP A 97 -18.10 -9.35 12.51
C ASP A 97 -17.01 -9.79 11.53
N HIS A 98 -17.11 -11.02 11.05
CA HIS A 98 -16.18 -11.56 10.06
C HIS A 98 -16.56 -11.12 8.65
N ARG A 99 -15.61 -10.52 7.95
CA ARG A 99 -15.75 -10.08 6.55
C ARG A 99 -15.25 -11.18 5.61
N THR A 100 -16.08 -12.21 5.44
CA THR A 100 -15.73 -13.43 4.69
C THR A 100 -15.35 -13.14 3.23
N GLU A 101 -15.89 -12.08 2.63
CA GLU A 101 -15.57 -11.63 1.27
C GLU A 101 -14.13 -11.10 1.14
N LEU A 102 -13.46 -10.79 2.24
CA LEU A 102 -12.07 -10.32 2.26
C LEU A 102 -11.07 -11.43 2.57
N ASP A 103 -11.54 -12.65 2.82
CA ASP A 103 -10.68 -13.76 3.19
C ASP A 103 -9.63 -14.06 2.11
N GLY A 104 -8.41 -14.32 2.56
CA GLY A 104 -7.26 -14.57 1.69
C GLY A 104 -6.56 -13.31 1.18
N CYS A 105 -7.10 -12.10 1.41
CA CYS A 105 -6.40 -10.86 1.11
C CYS A 105 -5.37 -10.54 2.20
N ILE A 106 -4.26 -9.93 1.79
CA ILE A 106 -3.16 -9.52 2.70
C ILE A 106 -2.92 -8.01 2.60
N ASP A 107 -3.26 -7.42 1.47
CA ASP A 107 -2.91 -6.06 1.10
C ASP A 107 -4.15 -5.17 0.99
N ILE A 108 -3.92 -3.88 1.24
CA ILE A 108 -4.92 -2.82 1.12
C ILE A 108 -4.45 -1.82 0.07
N ASP A 109 -5.40 -1.28 -0.70
CA ASP A 109 -5.21 -0.20 -1.63
C ASP A 109 -6.12 0.98 -1.31
N LEU A 110 -5.52 2.16 -1.19
CA LEU A 110 -6.18 3.45 -1.04
C LEU A 110 -5.91 4.30 -2.29
N PRO A 111 -6.83 4.42 -3.22
CA PRO A 111 -6.61 5.16 -4.47
C PRO A 111 -6.20 6.64 -4.30
N GLY A 112 -6.44 7.23 -3.14
CA GLY A 112 -6.07 8.61 -2.80
C GLY A 112 -4.60 8.83 -2.43
N THR A 113 -3.78 7.77 -2.40
CA THR A 113 -2.35 7.85 -2.06
C THR A 113 -1.54 6.73 -2.73
N PRO A 114 -0.34 7.02 -3.25
CA PRO A 114 0.55 5.96 -3.77
C PRO A 114 1.23 5.15 -2.66
N PHE A 115 1.05 5.50 -1.40
CA PHE A 115 1.70 4.82 -0.27
C PHE A 115 1.36 3.32 -0.23
N THR A 116 0.11 2.94 -0.53
CA THR A 116 -0.32 1.54 -0.49
C THR A 116 0.41 0.68 -1.52
N ASN A 117 0.79 1.24 -2.67
CA ASN A 117 1.69 0.56 -3.62
C ASN A 117 3.07 0.30 -3.01
N SER A 118 3.58 1.24 -2.18
CA SER A 118 4.86 1.03 -1.49
C SER A 118 4.80 -0.13 -0.50
N ILE A 119 3.67 -0.35 0.19
CA ILE A 119 3.47 -1.50 1.08
C ILE A 119 3.62 -2.82 0.31
N LEU A 120 2.92 -2.94 -0.82
CA LEU A 120 3.00 -4.14 -1.67
C LEU A 120 4.42 -4.36 -2.22
N ILE A 121 5.08 -3.31 -2.66
CA ILE A 121 6.45 -3.34 -3.19
C ILE A 121 7.44 -3.84 -2.13
N HIS A 122 7.30 -3.41 -0.88
CA HIS A 122 8.13 -3.90 0.22
C HIS A 122 7.85 -5.36 0.56
N ARG A 123 6.58 -5.76 0.54
CA ARG A 123 6.17 -7.11 0.94
C ARG A 123 6.51 -8.16 -0.11
N LEU A 124 6.47 -7.82 -1.40
CA LEU A 124 6.64 -8.77 -2.49
C LEU A 124 8.14 -9.04 -2.75
N PRO A 125 8.64 -10.27 -2.49
CA PRO A 125 10.04 -10.62 -2.70
C PRO A 125 10.33 -10.94 -4.17
N LEU A 126 9.93 -10.06 -5.09
CA LEU A 126 10.08 -10.29 -6.53
C LEU A 126 11.50 -9.98 -7.01
N HIS A 127 12.04 -10.88 -7.81
CA HIS A 127 13.21 -10.60 -8.64
C HIS A 127 12.84 -9.76 -9.86
N VAL A 128 13.79 -9.03 -10.40
CA VAL A 128 13.62 -8.29 -11.65
C VAL A 128 13.12 -9.22 -12.77
N GLY A 129 12.09 -8.79 -13.49
CA GLY A 129 11.42 -9.55 -14.54
C GLY A 129 10.37 -10.54 -14.06
N HIS A 130 10.11 -10.64 -12.75
CA HIS A 130 9.07 -11.53 -12.21
C HIS A 130 7.81 -10.76 -11.83
N SER A 131 6.70 -11.48 -11.88
CA SER A 131 5.36 -10.95 -11.56
C SER A 131 4.68 -11.81 -10.50
N SER A 132 3.76 -11.18 -9.76
CA SER A 132 2.86 -11.86 -8.82
C SER A 132 1.49 -11.20 -8.83
N THR A 133 0.43 -12.00 -8.80
CA THR A 133 -0.93 -11.50 -8.68
C THR A 133 -1.38 -11.58 -7.23
N GLN A 134 -1.97 -10.48 -6.74
CA GLN A 134 -2.47 -10.34 -5.39
C GLN A 134 -3.94 -9.96 -5.42
N ASN A 135 -4.74 -10.50 -4.51
CA ASN A 135 -6.07 -9.98 -4.22
C ASN A 135 -5.92 -8.86 -3.20
N VAL A 136 -6.25 -7.65 -3.62
CA VAL A 136 -6.04 -6.43 -2.83
C VAL A 136 -7.40 -5.88 -2.39
N ILE A 137 -7.50 -5.52 -1.12
CA ILE A 137 -8.68 -4.85 -0.55
C ILE A 137 -8.62 -3.39 -0.96
N THR A 138 -9.42 -2.99 -1.93
CA THR A 138 -9.53 -1.59 -2.37
C THR A 138 -10.63 -0.89 -1.58
N ILE A 139 -10.31 0.25 -0.99
CA ILE A 139 -11.20 1.03 -0.14
C ILE A 139 -11.56 2.33 -0.85
N ASN A 140 -12.85 2.53 -1.06
CA ASN A 140 -13.38 3.81 -1.50
C ASN A 140 -13.62 4.69 -0.28
N THR A 141 -12.84 5.75 -0.12
CA THR A 141 -12.86 6.64 1.05
C THR A 141 -14.11 7.50 1.13
N GLU A 142 -14.75 7.77 -0.01
CA GLU A 142 -15.98 8.56 -0.10
C GLU A 142 -17.22 7.76 0.35
N THR A 143 -17.34 6.54 -0.15
CA THR A 143 -18.52 5.68 0.11
C THR A 143 -18.31 4.66 1.24
N LEU A 144 -17.08 4.49 1.73
CA LEU A 144 -16.63 3.41 2.62
C LEU A 144 -16.80 2.01 2.00
N GLY A 145 -16.97 1.95 0.70
CA GLY A 145 -17.08 0.71 -0.03
C GLY A 145 -15.75 -0.07 0.01
N VAL A 146 -15.84 -1.35 0.36
CA VAL A 146 -14.69 -2.25 0.42
C VAL A 146 -14.87 -3.35 -0.61
N THR A 147 -13.92 -3.48 -1.53
CA THR A 147 -13.98 -4.46 -2.63
C THR A 147 -12.63 -5.17 -2.80
N VAL A 148 -12.67 -6.42 -3.24
CA VAL A 148 -11.45 -7.16 -3.58
C VAL A 148 -11.17 -7.00 -5.06
N VAL A 149 -9.97 -6.48 -5.37
CA VAL A 149 -9.51 -6.25 -6.75
C VAL A 149 -8.23 -7.05 -6.98
N PRO A 150 -8.22 -7.99 -7.94
CA PRO A 150 -6.97 -8.66 -8.32
C PRO A 150 -6.06 -7.67 -9.06
N GLN A 151 -4.83 -7.55 -8.57
CA GLN A 151 -3.77 -6.70 -9.13
C GLN A 151 -2.53 -7.55 -9.38
N MET A 152 -1.92 -7.40 -10.56
CA MET A 152 -0.66 -8.04 -10.90
C MET A 152 0.48 -7.04 -10.79
N TYR A 153 1.47 -7.35 -9.95
CA TYR A 153 2.69 -6.56 -9.79
C TYR A 153 3.84 -7.23 -10.53
N THR A 154 4.58 -6.45 -11.28
CA THR A 154 5.79 -6.88 -12.01
C THR A 154 6.95 -5.98 -11.61
N ARG A 155 8.07 -6.56 -11.21
CA ARG A 155 9.28 -5.81 -10.97
C ARG A 155 10.05 -5.65 -12.29
N ILE A 156 10.12 -4.43 -12.83
CA ILE A 156 10.77 -4.14 -14.12
C ILE A 156 12.29 -4.05 -13.92
N ASP A 157 12.72 -3.28 -12.93
CA ASP A 157 14.14 -3.18 -12.53
C ASP A 157 14.26 -2.88 -11.01
N THR A 158 15.41 -2.38 -10.57
CA THR A 158 15.66 -2.11 -9.14
C THR A 158 14.70 -1.07 -8.57
N HIS A 159 14.35 -0.05 -9.35
CA HIS A 159 13.55 1.10 -8.89
C HIS A 159 12.26 1.32 -9.70
N ARG A 160 11.91 0.40 -10.62
CA ARG A 160 10.67 0.50 -11.39
C ARG A 160 9.83 -0.75 -11.26
N TRP A 161 8.56 -0.50 -11.05
CA TRP A 161 7.53 -1.51 -10.94
C TRP A 161 6.37 -1.18 -11.88
N GLN A 162 5.66 -2.22 -12.26
CA GLN A 162 4.40 -2.09 -12.99
C GLN A 162 3.32 -2.79 -12.18
N TYR A 163 2.16 -2.19 -12.04
CA TYR A 163 0.99 -2.91 -11.60
C TYR A 163 -0.15 -2.79 -12.60
N ILE A 164 -0.96 -3.83 -12.66
CA ILE A 164 -2.13 -3.94 -13.54
C ILE A 164 -3.33 -4.26 -12.66
N SER A 165 -4.32 -3.36 -12.63
CA SER A 165 -5.64 -3.67 -12.10
C SER A 165 -6.38 -4.54 -13.12
N LEU A 166 -6.60 -5.82 -12.80
CA LEU A 166 -7.18 -6.78 -13.73
C LEU A 166 -8.66 -6.52 -14.00
N LEU A 167 -9.37 -5.86 -13.07
CA LEU A 167 -10.76 -5.46 -13.27
C LEU A 167 -10.91 -4.26 -14.21
N GLN A 168 -10.01 -3.28 -14.09
CA GLN A 168 -10.05 -2.05 -14.86
C GLN A 168 -9.22 -2.12 -16.15
N ASN A 169 -8.42 -3.19 -16.30
CA ASN A 169 -7.42 -3.33 -17.37
C ASN A 169 -6.50 -2.10 -17.46
N LYS A 170 -6.21 -1.49 -16.32
CA LYS A 170 -5.37 -0.30 -16.20
C LYS A 170 -3.96 -0.73 -15.81
N THR A 171 -3.00 -0.39 -16.64
CA THR A 171 -1.57 -0.61 -16.39
C THR A 171 -0.93 0.70 -15.93
N VAL A 172 -0.20 0.63 -14.84
CA VAL A 172 0.54 1.76 -14.28
C VAL A 172 1.99 1.34 -14.01
N GLU A 173 2.94 2.15 -14.47
CA GLU A 173 4.34 2.00 -14.14
C GLU A 173 4.71 3.04 -13.08
N VAL A 174 5.34 2.61 -11.99
CA VAL A 174 5.74 3.47 -10.88
C VAL A 174 7.25 3.38 -10.67
N SER A 175 7.87 4.51 -10.33
CA SER A 175 9.25 4.56 -9.84
C SER A 175 9.28 4.65 -8.32
N VAL A 176 10.30 4.07 -7.70
CA VAL A 176 10.49 4.09 -6.25
C VAL A 176 11.87 4.62 -5.89
N ASP A 177 11.96 5.23 -4.71
CA ASP A 177 13.19 5.72 -4.13
C ASP A 177 14.06 4.57 -3.55
N GLU A 178 15.18 4.94 -2.95
CA GLU A 178 16.11 4.00 -2.31
C GLU A 178 15.49 3.25 -1.11
N PHE A 179 14.42 3.79 -0.53
CA PHE A 179 13.67 3.18 0.57
C PHE A 179 12.47 2.36 0.08
N GLY A 180 12.18 2.32 -1.23
CA GLY A 180 11.05 1.58 -1.81
C GLY A 180 9.72 2.34 -1.80
N PHE A 181 9.73 3.65 -1.53
CA PHE A 181 8.52 4.47 -1.62
C PHE A 181 8.31 4.98 -3.04
N VAL A 182 7.07 4.98 -3.48
CA VAL A 182 6.72 5.51 -4.80
C VAL A 182 7.12 6.98 -4.92
N ILE A 183 7.86 7.32 -5.99
CA ILE A 183 8.21 8.69 -6.35
C ILE A 183 7.15 9.25 -7.29
N ASP A 184 6.90 8.53 -8.39
CA ASP A 184 5.95 8.94 -9.41
C ASP A 184 4.99 7.81 -9.74
N GLU A 185 3.72 8.17 -9.83
CA GLU A 185 2.65 7.40 -10.44
C GLU A 185 2.08 8.23 -11.59
N PRO A 186 2.50 7.96 -12.84
CA PRO A 186 2.18 8.80 -13.99
C PRO A 186 0.69 9.03 -14.18
N GLY A 187 0.30 10.29 -14.30
CA GLY A 187 -1.09 10.71 -14.46
C GLY A 187 -1.90 10.78 -13.16
N ALA A 188 -1.31 10.41 -12.03
CA ALA A 188 -1.96 10.46 -10.71
C ALA A 188 -1.13 11.27 -9.70
N PHE A 189 0.06 10.82 -9.32
CA PHE A 189 0.83 11.44 -8.23
C PHE A 189 2.29 11.64 -8.58
N SER A 190 2.87 12.69 -7.99
CA SER A 190 4.31 12.91 -7.95
C SER A 190 4.76 13.26 -6.54
N ARG A 191 6.00 12.88 -6.18
CA ARG A 191 6.62 13.19 -4.89
C ARG A 191 6.66 14.71 -4.67
N ALA A 192 6.40 15.16 -3.42
CA ALA A 192 6.33 16.57 -3.06
C ALA A 192 7.45 17.02 -2.10
N ASP A 193 8.23 16.11 -1.54
CA ASP A 193 9.35 16.29 -0.61
C ASP A 193 10.70 15.88 -1.21
#